data_ae83879e2fafa4ea5ed206b1e61e7d68
#
_entry.id   ae83879e2fafa4ea5ed206b1e61e7d68
#
_cell.length_a   1.000
_cell.length_b   1.000
_cell.length_c   1.000
_cell.angle_alpha   90.00
_cell.angle_beta   90.00
_cell.angle_gamma   90.00
#
_symmetry.space_group_name_H-M   'P 1'
#
loop_
_entity.id
_entity.type
_entity.pdbx_description
1 polymer ?
#
loop_
_entity_poly.entity_id
_entity_poly.type
_entity_poly.pdbx_seq_one_letter_code
_entity_poly.pdbx_strand_id
1 'polypeptide(L)'
;MAASVHEICQYGEINIPGCCLIEVASISEKIGCITAISNLEAKPHLRKNNRIKSIHSSLKIEANSLTFGQVRDVINGKTVFGEQREIQEVKNAYAAYERLSEINPYNIRQLKQFHGIMTKYLVEESGEFRSGEEGVFNRNQCIFMAP
;
A
#
# COMPACT_ATOMS: atom_id res chain seq x y z
N MET A 1 2.37 12.36 18.96
CA MET A 1 2.49 11.69 20.27
C MET A 1 2.44 10.19 19.98
N ALA A 2 3.50 9.47 20.21
CA ALA A 2 3.51 8.02 20.08
C ALA A 2 2.73 7.44 21.27
N ALA A 3 1.73 6.61 21.00
CA ALA A 3 1.03 5.85 22.02
C ALA A 3 2.07 5.01 22.78
N SER A 4 2.06 5.06 24.10
CA SER A 4 3.01 4.32 24.90
C SER A 4 2.71 2.83 24.82
N VAL A 5 3.74 2.00 24.86
CA VAL A 5 3.64 0.53 24.82
C VAL A 5 2.67 -0.01 25.89
N HIS A 6 2.34 0.78 26.90
CA HIS A 6 1.40 0.44 27.98
C HIS A 6 -0.08 0.44 27.53
N GLU A 7 -0.46 1.20 26.50
CA GLU A 7 -1.85 1.23 26.02
C GLU A 7 -2.22 0.02 25.14
N ILE A 8 -1.24 -0.68 24.61
CA ILE A 8 -1.46 -1.87 23.77
C ILE A 8 -1.76 -3.13 24.61
N CYS A 9 -1.40 -3.13 25.90
CA CYS A 9 -1.59 -4.28 26.80
C CYS A 9 -3.01 -4.44 27.36
N GLN A 10 -3.98 -3.59 27.03
CA GLN A 10 -5.36 -3.73 27.54
C GLN A 10 -6.23 -4.76 26.79
N TYR A 11 -5.73 -5.33 25.70
CA TYR A 11 -6.47 -6.32 24.88
C TYR A 11 -5.86 -7.73 24.97
N GLY A 12 -5.87 -8.32 26.19
CA GLY A 12 -5.46 -9.69 26.40
C GLY A 12 -3.94 -9.91 26.41
N GLU A 13 -3.47 -10.88 27.17
CA GLU A 13 -2.05 -11.30 27.18
C GLU A 13 -1.68 -11.85 25.80
N ILE A 14 -1.03 -11.04 24.99
CA ILE A 14 -0.42 -11.50 23.74
C ILE A 14 0.83 -12.29 24.15
N ASN A 15 0.72 -13.58 24.22
CA ASN A 15 1.86 -14.47 24.43
C ASN A 15 2.68 -14.51 23.11
N ILE A 16 3.66 -13.61 23.02
CA ILE A 16 4.57 -13.57 21.87
C ILE A 16 5.60 -14.69 22.06
N PRO A 17 5.67 -15.70 21.18
CA PRO A 17 6.68 -16.75 21.26
C PRO A 17 8.08 -16.15 21.31
N GLY A 18 8.97 -16.71 22.12
CA GLY A 18 10.35 -16.21 22.29
C GLY A 18 11.12 -16.12 20.95
N CYS A 19 10.83 -17.00 19.99
CA CYS A 19 11.38 -16.93 18.62
C CYS A 19 11.00 -15.61 17.92
N CYS A 20 9.77 -15.11 18.08
CA CYS A 20 9.35 -13.85 17.48
C CYS A 20 10.10 -12.64 18.08
N LEU A 21 10.41 -12.67 19.38
CA LEU A 21 11.20 -11.61 20.03
C LEU A 21 12.63 -11.58 19.50
N ILE A 22 13.25 -12.76 19.28
CA ILE A 22 14.59 -12.87 18.71
C ILE A 22 14.60 -12.32 17.27
N GLU A 23 13.60 -12.66 16.46
CA GLU A 23 13.48 -12.13 15.10
C GLU A 23 13.29 -10.61 15.07
N VAL A 24 12.43 -10.08 15.93
CA VAL A 24 12.22 -8.62 16.04
C VAL A 24 13.53 -7.92 16.48
N ALA A 25 14.26 -8.47 17.44
CA ALA A 25 15.54 -7.93 17.87
C ALA A 25 16.58 -7.93 16.73
N SER A 26 16.67 -9.05 15.98
CA SER A 26 17.56 -9.19 14.82
C SER A 26 17.21 -8.20 13.69
N ILE A 27 15.92 -8.03 13.42
CA ILE A 27 15.45 -7.03 12.43
C ILE A 27 15.80 -5.61 12.87
N SER A 28 15.57 -5.29 14.15
CA SER A 28 15.85 -3.97 14.71
C SER A 28 17.35 -3.63 14.66
N GLU A 29 18.21 -4.59 14.97
CA GLU A 29 19.67 -4.45 14.85
C GLU A 29 20.09 -4.16 13.41
N LYS A 30 19.57 -4.93 12.45
CA LYS A 30 19.88 -4.74 11.03
C LYS A 30 19.39 -3.38 10.52
N ILE A 31 18.20 -2.95 10.94
CA ILE A 31 17.68 -1.61 10.62
C ILE A 31 18.59 -0.54 11.20
N GLY A 32 19.01 -0.69 12.46
CA GLY A 32 19.96 0.24 13.11
C GLY A 32 21.29 0.35 12.36
N CYS A 33 21.86 -0.79 11.96
CA CYS A 33 23.08 -0.82 11.15
C CYS A 33 22.89 -0.14 9.78
N ILE A 34 21.80 -0.42 9.10
CA ILE A 34 21.50 0.22 7.78
C ILE A 34 21.33 1.73 7.95
N THR A 35 20.62 2.17 8.98
CA THR A 35 20.38 3.59 9.25
C THR A 35 21.68 4.33 9.59
N ALA A 36 22.57 3.70 10.33
CA ALA A 36 23.85 4.28 10.70
C ALA A 36 24.83 4.38 9.53
N ILE A 37 24.82 3.41 8.60
CA ILE A 37 25.77 3.34 7.49
C ILE A 37 25.24 4.06 6.23
N SER A 38 23.92 4.08 6.03
CA SER A 38 23.29 4.54 4.81
C SER A 38 22.52 5.83 5.05
N ASN A 39 22.99 6.91 4.48
CA ASN A 39 22.10 8.05 4.22
C ASN A 39 21.17 7.66 3.06
N LEU A 40 20.11 6.87 3.39
CA LEU A 40 19.10 6.40 2.43
C LEU A 40 18.37 7.56 1.75
N GLU A 41 18.38 8.72 2.41
CA GLU A 41 17.82 9.96 1.84
C GLU A 41 18.62 10.44 0.62
N ALA A 42 19.92 10.15 0.57
CA ALA A 42 20.80 10.58 -0.51
C ALA A 42 20.74 9.68 -1.77
N LYS A 43 19.87 8.67 -1.82
CA LYS A 43 19.79 7.74 -2.97
C LYS A 43 18.41 7.76 -3.64
N PRO A 44 18.02 8.82 -4.36
CA PRO A 44 16.70 8.96 -4.98
C PRO A 44 16.39 7.84 -5.98
N HIS A 45 17.39 7.34 -6.71
CA HIS A 45 17.23 6.22 -7.65
C HIS A 45 16.82 4.93 -6.96
N LEU A 46 17.37 4.64 -5.77
CA LEU A 46 17.02 3.46 -5.01
C LEU A 46 15.59 3.52 -4.50
N ARG A 47 15.15 4.68 -4.01
CA ARG A 47 13.77 4.91 -3.60
C ARG A 47 12.80 4.74 -4.77
N LYS A 48 13.10 5.35 -5.92
CA LYS A 48 12.26 5.20 -7.12
C LYS A 48 12.14 3.75 -7.54
N ASN A 49 13.24 3.00 -7.59
CA ASN A 49 13.22 1.59 -7.96
C ASN A 49 12.45 0.73 -6.96
N ASN A 50 12.61 0.96 -5.66
CA ASN A 50 11.86 0.24 -4.64
C ASN A 50 10.36 0.55 -4.72
N ARG A 51 9.98 1.80 -4.96
CA ARG A 51 8.60 2.22 -5.20
C ARG A 51 8.00 1.49 -6.41
N ILE A 52 8.71 1.44 -7.53
CA ILE A 52 8.27 0.71 -8.73
C ILE A 52 8.05 -0.78 -8.41
N LYS A 53 8.97 -1.39 -7.65
CA LYS A 53 8.82 -2.80 -7.22
C LYS A 53 7.58 -3.00 -6.36
N SER A 54 7.34 -2.12 -5.38
CA SER A 54 6.17 -2.19 -4.51
C SER A 54 4.87 -2.05 -5.30
N ILE A 55 4.79 -1.06 -6.20
CA ILE A 55 3.62 -0.85 -7.06
C ILE A 55 3.37 -2.08 -7.92
N HIS A 56 4.38 -2.58 -8.65
CA HIS A 56 4.23 -3.77 -9.48
C HIS A 56 3.75 -4.98 -8.67
N SER A 57 4.34 -5.23 -7.49
CA SER A 57 3.96 -6.37 -6.66
C SER A 57 2.53 -6.26 -6.13
N SER A 58 2.11 -5.07 -5.69
CA SER A 58 0.74 -4.83 -5.21
C SER A 58 -0.28 -5.01 -6.33
N LEU A 59 -0.05 -4.39 -7.49
CA LEU A 59 -0.95 -4.49 -8.62
C LEU A 59 -1.03 -5.91 -9.18
N LYS A 60 0.05 -6.69 -9.09
CA LYS A 60 0.04 -8.10 -9.48
C LYS A 60 -0.87 -8.95 -8.59
N ILE A 61 -1.00 -8.62 -7.31
CA ILE A 61 -1.97 -9.26 -6.41
C ILE A 61 -3.39 -8.97 -6.86
N GLU A 62 -3.64 -7.76 -7.39
CA GLU A 62 -4.94 -7.33 -7.96
C GLU A 62 -5.15 -7.81 -9.42
N ALA A 63 -4.36 -8.81 -9.86
CA ALA A 63 -4.43 -9.40 -11.20
C ALA A 63 -4.05 -8.48 -12.36
N ASN A 64 -3.36 -7.36 -12.12
CA ASN A 64 -2.79 -6.53 -13.19
C ASN A 64 -1.73 -7.33 -13.95
N SER A 65 -1.83 -7.37 -15.28
CA SER A 65 -1.02 -8.23 -16.14
C SER A 65 0.29 -7.57 -16.61
N LEU A 66 0.46 -6.28 -16.37
CA LEU A 66 1.64 -5.53 -16.82
C LEU A 66 2.93 -6.08 -16.19
N THR A 67 3.94 -6.27 -17.02
CA THR A 67 5.27 -6.67 -16.58
C THR A 67 5.96 -5.53 -15.80
N PHE A 68 6.95 -5.89 -14.98
CA PHE A 68 7.76 -4.89 -14.27
C PHE A 68 8.37 -3.82 -15.20
N GLY A 69 8.81 -4.22 -16.40
CA GLY A 69 9.32 -3.30 -17.41
C GLY A 69 8.26 -2.30 -17.88
N GLN A 70 7.04 -2.78 -18.15
CA GLN A 70 5.92 -1.93 -18.57
C GLN A 70 5.49 -0.97 -17.45
N VAL A 71 5.37 -1.45 -16.21
CA VAL A 71 5.09 -0.58 -15.05
C VAL A 71 6.13 0.54 -14.91
N ARG A 72 7.40 0.19 -15.02
CA ARG A 72 8.50 1.18 -15.01
C ARG A 72 8.38 2.19 -16.15
N ASP A 73 8.03 1.73 -17.35
CA ASP A 73 7.93 2.59 -18.53
C ASP A 73 6.71 3.52 -18.44
N VAL A 74 5.56 3.05 -17.91
CA VAL A 74 4.40 3.91 -17.58
C VAL A 74 4.79 5.00 -16.58
N ILE A 75 5.49 4.65 -15.50
CA ILE A 75 5.93 5.61 -14.47
C ILE A 75 6.94 6.62 -15.04
N ASN A 76 7.72 6.22 -16.04
CA ASN A 76 8.64 7.12 -16.73
C ASN A 76 8.00 7.92 -17.88
N GLY A 77 6.67 7.84 -18.05
CA GLY A 77 5.94 8.60 -19.07
C GLY A 77 6.06 8.06 -20.50
N LYS A 78 6.54 6.82 -20.67
CA LYS A 78 6.62 6.19 -21.98
C LYS A 78 5.30 5.57 -22.37
N THR A 79 5.06 5.47 -23.67
CA THR A 79 3.91 4.73 -24.21
C THR A 79 4.11 3.24 -24.02
N VAL A 80 3.11 2.56 -23.46
CA VAL A 80 3.10 1.13 -23.20
C VAL A 80 1.86 0.53 -23.83
N PHE A 81 2.01 -0.64 -24.46
CA PHE A 81 0.89 -1.45 -24.94
C PHE A 81 0.35 -2.29 -23.78
N GLY A 82 -0.93 -2.16 -23.49
CA GLY A 82 -1.62 -2.86 -22.42
C GLY A 82 -3.05 -2.38 -22.28
N GLU A 83 -3.82 -3.00 -21.41
CA GLU A 83 -5.16 -2.58 -21.11
C GLU A 83 -5.15 -1.19 -20.47
N GLN A 84 -6.02 -0.30 -20.95
CA GLN A 84 -6.05 1.10 -20.52
C GLN A 84 -6.32 1.24 -19.01
N ARG A 85 -7.16 0.34 -18.50
CA ARG A 85 -7.47 0.25 -17.06
C ARG A 85 -6.21 -0.07 -16.24
N GLU A 86 -5.46 -1.08 -16.65
CA GLU A 86 -4.22 -1.51 -15.97
C GLU A 86 -3.15 -0.40 -15.97
N ILE A 87 -3.02 0.30 -17.10
CA ILE A 87 -2.12 1.45 -17.21
C ILE A 87 -2.56 2.58 -16.26
N GLN A 88 -3.88 2.81 -16.14
CA GLN A 88 -4.41 3.81 -15.23
C GLN A 88 -4.18 3.43 -13.76
N GLU A 89 -4.32 2.16 -13.41
CA GLU A 89 -4.01 1.64 -12.07
C GLU A 89 -2.55 1.95 -11.67
N VAL A 90 -1.60 1.73 -12.58
CA VAL A 90 -0.18 2.06 -12.35
C VAL A 90 0.02 3.55 -12.10
N LYS A 91 -0.62 4.42 -12.91
CA LYS A 91 -0.53 5.88 -12.76
C LYS A 91 -1.09 6.34 -11.42
N ASN A 92 -2.25 5.79 -11.03
CA ASN A 92 -2.91 6.09 -9.77
C ASN A 92 -2.07 5.64 -8.58
N ALA A 93 -1.58 4.40 -8.61
CA ALA A 93 -0.71 3.87 -7.56
C ALA A 93 0.56 4.73 -7.40
N TYR A 94 1.20 5.11 -8.51
CA TYR A 94 2.38 5.98 -8.43
C TYR A 94 2.05 7.34 -7.81
N ALA A 95 0.96 7.99 -8.24
CA ALA A 95 0.52 9.28 -7.68
C ALA A 95 0.17 9.17 -6.18
N ALA A 96 -0.42 8.06 -5.75
CA ALA A 96 -0.71 7.79 -4.35
C ALA A 96 0.58 7.62 -3.53
N TYR A 97 1.54 6.85 -4.00
CA TYR A 97 2.83 6.67 -3.34
C TYR A 97 3.63 7.97 -3.20
N GLU A 98 3.48 8.92 -4.14
CA GLU A 98 4.11 10.25 -4.03
C GLU A 98 3.58 11.05 -2.83
N ARG A 99 2.34 10.83 -2.44
CA ARG A 99 1.65 11.55 -1.35
C ARG A 99 1.53 10.77 -0.05
N LEU A 100 1.99 9.53 -0.01
CA LEU A 100 1.79 8.64 1.13
C LEU A 100 2.32 9.21 2.45
N SER A 101 3.43 9.95 2.42
CA SER A 101 4.02 10.57 3.61
C SER A 101 3.25 11.79 4.13
N GLU A 102 2.35 12.35 3.34
CA GLU A 102 1.59 13.56 3.67
C GLU A 102 0.24 13.25 4.33
N ILE A 103 -0.16 11.97 4.34
CA ILE A 103 -1.49 11.55 4.75
C ILE A 103 -1.53 11.08 6.19
N ASN A 104 -2.48 11.61 6.95
CA ASN A 104 -2.84 11.07 8.25
C ASN A 104 -3.93 10.00 8.07
N PRO A 105 -3.63 8.69 8.31
CA PRO A 105 -4.58 7.61 8.11
C PRO A 105 -5.78 7.65 9.09
N TYR A 106 -5.67 8.40 10.18
CA TYR A 106 -6.77 8.59 11.14
C TYR A 106 -7.71 9.75 10.77
N ASN A 107 -7.42 10.46 9.67
CA ASN A 107 -8.28 11.54 9.17
C ASN A 107 -9.11 11.03 7.99
N ILE A 108 -10.41 10.81 8.22
CA ILE A 108 -11.34 10.25 7.22
C ILE A 108 -11.36 11.09 5.93
N ARG A 109 -11.28 12.43 6.02
CA ARG A 109 -11.26 13.30 4.84
C ARG A 109 -10.02 13.03 3.99
N GLN A 110 -8.85 12.92 4.62
CA GLN A 110 -7.60 12.63 3.93
C GLN A 110 -7.59 11.21 3.36
N LEU A 111 -8.17 10.24 4.08
CA LEU A 111 -8.31 8.88 3.60
C LEU A 111 -9.20 8.82 2.34
N LYS A 112 -10.32 9.54 2.32
CA LYS A 112 -11.19 9.67 1.13
C LYS A 112 -10.45 10.33 -0.04
N GLN A 113 -9.68 11.39 0.21
CA GLN A 113 -8.86 12.03 -0.81
C GLN A 113 -7.82 11.05 -1.38
N PHE A 114 -7.19 10.24 -0.53
CA PHE A 114 -6.23 9.23 -0.97
C PHE A 114 -6.89 8.12 -1.78
N HIS A 115 -8.04 7.62 -1.32
CA HIS A 115 -8.86 6.69 -2.08
C HIS A 115 -9.21 7.26 -3.46
N GLY A 116 -9.59 8.55 -3.52
CA GLY A 116 -9.87 9.24 -4.77
C GLY A 116 -8.67 9.27 -5.74
N ILE A 117 -7.43 9.38 -5.23
CA ILE A 117 -6.23 9.28 -6.08
C ILE A 117 -6.06 7.85 -6.60
N MET A 118 -6.22 6.85 -5.72
CA MET A 118 -6.04 5.44 -6.07
C MET A 118 -7.06 4.95 -7.10
N THR A 119 -8.29 5.41 -7.01
CA THR A 119 -9.43 4.93 -7.82
C THR A 119 -9.82 5.85 -8.97
N LYS A 120 -9.03 6.91 -9.20
CA LYS A 120 -9.31 7.92 -10.23
C LYS A 120 -9.48 7.28 -11.62
N TYR A 121 -10.62 7.53 -12.26
CA TYR A 121 -11.00 6.96 -13.57
C TYR A 121 -11.17 5.43 -13.61
N LEU A 122 -11.21 4.78 -12.46
CA LEU A 122 -11.40 3.33 -12.35
C LEU A 122 -12.80 2.98 -11.84
N VAL A 123 -13.35 3.80 -10.95
CA VAL A 123 -14.68 3.63 -10.35
C VAL A 123 -15.42 4.95 -10.29
N GLU A 124 -16.75 4.89 -10.26
CA GLU A 124 -17.61 6.07 -10.23
C GLU A 124 -17.55 6.80 -8.88
N GLU A 125 -17.57 6.04 -7.76
CA GLU A 125 -17.53 6.56 -6.38
C GLU A 125 -16.09 6.82 -5.88
N SER A 126 -15.24 7.35 -6.76
CA SER A 126 -13.84 7.63 -6.42
C SER A 126 -13.74 8.69 -5.33
N GLY A 127 -13.12 8.34 -4.20
CA GLY A 127 -12.94 9.23 -3.05
C GLY A 127 -14.15 9.33 -2.12
N GLU A 128 -15.18 8.53 -2.35
CA GLU A 128 -16.37 8.48 -1.51
C GLU A 128 -16.53 7.10 -0.84
N PHE A 129 -17.36 7.03 0.18
CA PHE A 129 -17.82 5.74 0.68
C PHE A 129 -18.80 5.14 -0.33
N ARG A 130 -18.80 3.82 -0.48
CA ARG A 130 -19.76 3.13 -1.32
C ARG A 130 -21.20 3.46 -0.90
N SER A 131 -22.07 3.57 -1.87
CA SER A 131 -23.51 3.73 -1.65
C SER A 131 -24.26 2.39 -1.75
N GLY A 132 -23.64 1.38 -2.35
CA GLY A 132 -24.22 0.06 -2.54
C GLY A 132 -23.79 -0.97 -1.47
N GLU A 133 -24.59 -2.03 -1.36
CA GLU A 133 -24.24 -3.20 -0.53
C GLU A 133 -23.16 -4.02 -1.24
N GLU A 134 -22.17 -4.48 -0.47
CA GLU A 134 -21.14 -5.40 -0.97
C GLU A 134 -21.10 -6.66 -0.11
N GLY A 135 -20.99 -7.81 -0.77
CA GLY A 135 -20.97 -9.09 -0.10
C GLY A 135 -19.87 -10.01 -0.60
N VAL A 136 -19.46 -10.92 0.27
CA VAL A 136 -18.60 -12.05 -0.10
C VAL A 136 -19.48 -13.24 -0.40
N PHE A 137 -19.34 -13.81 -1.59
CA PHE A 137 -20.12 -14.94 -2.06
C PHE A 137 -19.25 -16.16 -2.32
N ASN A 138 -19.75 -17.33 -1.94
CA ASN A 138 -19.24 -18.60 -2.42
C ASN A 138 -20.27 -19.17 -3.41
N ARG A 139 -19.98 -19.06 -4.70
CA ARG A 139 -20.93 -19.31 -5.79
C ARG A 139 -22.20 -18.44 -5.60
N ASN A 140 -23.35 -19.04 -5.28
CA ASN A 140 -24.62 -18.35 -5.09
C ASN A 140 -24.99 -18.10 -3.62
N GLN A 141 -24.12 -18.50 -2.67
CA GLN A 141 -24.37 -18.32 -1.26
C GLN A 141 -23.63 -17.08 -0.76
N CYS A 142 -24.38 -16.12 -0.22
CA CYS A 142 -23.79 -14.99 0.49
C CYS A 142 -23.19 -15.50 1.82
N ILE A 143 -21.87 -15.31 2.00
CA ILE A 143 -21.15 -15.68 3.22
C ILE A 143 -21.13 -14.51 4.19
N PHE A 144 -20.94 -13.30 3.68
CA PHE A 144 -20.87 -12.09 4.45
C PHE A 144 -21.40 -10.90 3.62
N MET A 145 -22.21 -10.06 4.24
CA MET A 145 -22.66 -8.80 3.69
C MET A 145 -22.03 -7.68 4.52
N ALA A 146 -21.34 -6.78 3.87
CA ALA A 146 -20.75 -5.62 4.55
C ALA A 146 -21.85 -4.64 4.97
N PRO A 147 -21.75 -4.05 6.18
CA PRO A 147 -22.68 -3.06 6.66
C PRO A 147 -22.63 -1.77 5.85
#